data_aca3ac73d0c95266537de2faae47f1d5
#
_entry.id   aca3ac73d0c95266537de2faae47f1d5
#
_cell.length_a   1.000
_cell.length_b   1.000
_cell.length_c   1.000
_cell.angle_alpha   90.00
_cell.angle_beta   90.00
_cell.angle_gamma   90.00
#
_symmetry.space_group_name_H-M   'P 1'
#
loop_
_entity.id
_entity.type
_entity.pdbx_description
1 polymer ?
#
loop_
_entity_poly.entity_id
_entity_poly.type
_entity_poly.pdbx_seq_one_letter_code
_entity_poly.pdbx_strand_id
1 'polypeptide(L)'
;MNKLLLTTLLLGSTLFASDGYEVYKKNCMSCHVEMMKKGDALKNLSKLKAPPMVEVSNRLKENIKTTDDEDDVNRYLFILFVKDYIINPELDNSMCHAGALERFGTMPSLKGKISDEDRQAVAEWIYDRYENIEFK
;
A
#
# COMPACT_ATOMS: atom_id res chain seq x y z
N MET A 1 56.96 -25.28 -9.42
CA MET A 1 55.74 -25.36 -8.54
C MET A 1 54.94 -24.09 -8.75
N ASN A 2 53.99 -24.11 -9.68
CA ASN A 2 53.16 -22.94 -9.99
C ASN A 2 51.90 -22.95 -9.08
N LYS A 3 51.84 -21.97 -8.17
CA LYS A 3 50.62 -21.72 -7.38
C LYS A 3 49.66 -20.93 -8.23
N LEU A 4 48.63 -21.58 -8.73
CA LEU A 4 47.47 -20.93 -9.39
C LEU A 4 46.62 -20.29 -8.27
N LEU A 5 46.62 -18.97 -8.18
CA LEU A 5 45.71 -18.18 -7.34
C LEU A 5 44.38 -18.12 -8.06
N LEU A 6 43.42 -18.90 -7.59
CA LEU A 6 42.00 -18.83 -8.04
C LEU A 6 41.34 -17.64 -7.36
N THR A 7 41.26 -16.51 -8.06
CA THR A 7 40.52 -15.33 -7.58
C THR A 7 39.04 -15.55 -7.86
N THR A 8 38.29 -15.94 -6.83
CA THR A 8 36.83 -16.06 -6.90
C THR A 8 36.20 -14.66 -6.87
N LEU A 9 35.75 -14.20 -8.02
CA LEU A 9 35.02 -12.94 -8.13
C LEU A 9 33.58 -13.16 -7.61
N LEU A 10 33.32 -12.77 -6.35
CA LEU A 10 31.99 -12.70 -5.79
C LEU A 10 31.23 -11.54 -6.47
N LEU A 11 30.43 -11.84 -7.50
CA LEU A 11 29.42 -10.91 -7.99
C LEU A 11 28.32 -10.79 -6.91
N GLY A 12 28.44 -9.77 -6.07
CA GLY A 12 27.39 -9.38 -5.16
C GLY A 12 26.21 -8.83 -5.97
N SER A 13 25.15 -9.63 -6.14
CA SER A 13 23.87 -9.15 -6.63
C SER A 13 23.28 -8.21 -5.59
N THR A 14 23.38 -6.90 -5.80
CA THR A 14 22.64 -5.92 -5.01
C THR A 14 21.17 -6.06 -5.37
N LEU A 15 20.42 -6.73 -4.51
CA LEU A 15 18.96 -6.71 -4.55
C LEU A 15 18.53 -5.28 -4.18
N PHE A 16 18.20 -4.49 -5.17
CA PHE A 16 17.53 -3.19 -4.95
C PHE A 16 16.09 -3.50 -4.51
N ALA A 17 15.82 -3.36 -3.22
CA ALA A 17 14.44 -3.37 -2.72
C ALA A 17 13.70 -2.18 -3.34
N SER A 18 12.48 -2.41 -3.82
CA SER A 18 11.63 -1.34 -4.34
C SER A 18 11.33 -0.31 -3.24
N ASP A 19 11.43 0.98 -3.57
CA ASP A 19 11.04 2.05 -2.67
C ASP A 19 9.51 2.20 -2.70
N GLY A 20 8.84 1.90 -1.59
CA GLY A 20 7.38 1.94 -1.49
C GLY A 20 6.78 3.32 -1.80
N TYR A 21 7.47 4.41 -1.45
CA TYR A 21 7.03 5.76 -1.80
C TYR A 21 7.11 6.04 -3.30
N GLU A 22 8.18 5.60 -3.96
CA GLU A 22 8.28 5.73 -5.43
C GLU A 22 7.21 4.92 -6.14
N VAL A 23 6.91 3.72 -5.64
CA VAL A 23 5.82 2.89 -6.17
C VAL A 23 4.47 3.58 -5.97
N TYR A 24 4.21 4.16 -4.77
CA TYR A 24 3.01 4.94 -4.48
C TYR A 24 2.88 6.13 -5.45
N LYS A 25 3.92 6.93 -5.61
CA LYS A 25 3.90 8.08 -6.54
C LYS A 25 3.54 7.67 -7.97
N LYS A 26 4.11 6.58 -8.43
CA LYS A 26 3.92 6.07 -9.79
C LYS A 26 2.51 5.52 -10.02
N ASN A 27 1.95 4.78 -9.07
CA ASN A 27 0.77 3.95 -9.31
C ASN A 27 -0.50 4.42 -8.56
N CYS A 28 -0.38 5.19 -7.47
CA CYS A 28 -1.49 5.49 -6.57
C CYS A 28 -1.81 6.98 -6.46
N MET A 29 -0.78 7.85 -6.48
CA MET A 29 -0.89 9.29 -6.18
C MET A 29 -1.84 10.03 -7.13
N SER A 30 -2.00 9.57 -8.37
CA SER A 30 -2.90 10.20 -9.35
C SER A 30 -4.37 10.20 -8.93
N CYS A 31 -4.75 9.29 -8.03
CA CYS A 31 -6.10 9.15 -7.49
C CYS A 31 -6.15 9.41 -5.98
N HIS A 32 -5.22 8.83 -5.22
CA HIS A 32 -5.15 8.93 -3.77
C HIS A 32 -4.14 10.01 -3.35
N VAL A 33 -4.60 11.17 -2.91
CA VAL A 33 -3.69 12.16 -2.30
C VAL A 33 -3.09 11.59 -1.01
N GLU A 34 -1.79 11.87 -0.78
CA GLU A 34 -1.06 11.27 0.35
C GLU A 34 -1.65 11.67 1.70
N MET A 35 -1.77 12.97 1.93
CA MET A 35 -2.23 13.55 3.19
C MET A 35 -3.32 14.58 2.95
N MET A 36 -4.41 14.46 3.71
CA MET A 36 -5.47 15.46 3.74
C MET A 36 -6.18 15.36 5.09
N LYS A 37 -6.58 16.50 5.67
CA LYS A 37 -7.44 16.51 6.86
C LYS A 37 -8.86 16.13 6.48
N LYS A 38 -9.58 15.46 7.37
CA LYS A 38 -10.95 15.02 7.16
C LYS A 38 -11.89 16.16 6.77
N GLY A 39 -11.79 17.31 7.45
CA GLY A 39 -12.61 18.49 7.13
C GLY A 39 -12.36 19.02 5.72
N ASP A 40 -11.12 18.98 5.24
CA ASP A 40 -10.77 19.42 3.90
C ASP A 40 -11.19 18.41 2.84
N ALA A 41 -11.08 17.10 3.14
CA ALA A 41 -11.58 16.04 2.28
C ALA A 41 -13.10 16.16 2.05
N LEU A 42 -13.87 16.40 3.12
CA LEU A 42 -15.31 16.59 3.02
C LEU A 42 -15.71 17.84 2.21
N LYS A 43 -15.00 18.96 2.39
CA LYS A 43 -15.24 20.19 1.63
C LYS A 43 -14.89 20.05 0.14
N ASN A 44 -13.91 19.20 -0.18
CA ASN A 44 -13.43 18.99 -1.55
C ASN A 44 -13.83 17.65 -2.14
N LEU A 45 -14.81 16.98 -1.56
CA LEU A 45 -15.22 15.62 -1.94
C LEU A 45 -15.51 15.48 -3.45
N SER A 46 -16.11 16.52 -4.07
CA SER A 46 -16.41 16.53 -5.50
C SER A 46 -15.17 16.57 -6.41
N LYS A 47 -14.01 16.97 -5.89
CA LYS A 47 -12.74 17.06 -6.62
C LYS A 47 -11.85 15.84 -6.41
N LEU A 48 -12.12 15.02 -5.41
CA LEU A 48 -11.38 13.81 -5.13
C LEU A 48 -11.76 12.72 -6.12
N LYS A 49 -10.74 11.97 -6.60
CA LYS A 49 -10.92 10.78 -7.45
C LYS A 49 -11.03 9.50 -6.63
N ALA A 50 -10.48 9.51 -5.42
CA ALA A 50 -10.46 8.42 -4.46
C ALA A 50 -10.29 8.97 -3.05
N PRO A 51 -10.53 8.18 -1.99
CA PRO A 51 -10.23 8.60 -0.62
C PRO A 51 -8.74 8.94 -0.46
N PRO A 52 -8.37 9.95 0.37
CA PRO A 52 -6.97 10.21 0.71
C PRO A 52 -6.28 8.94 1.25
N MET A 53 -5.00 8.74 0.96
CA MET A 53 -4.30 7.51 1.37
C MET A 53 -4.22 7.36 2.90
N VAL A 54 -4.14 8.45 3.64
CA VAL A 54 -4.24 8.44 5.11
C VAL A 54 -5.57 7.84 5.59
N GLU A 55 -6.69 8.16 4.94
CA GLU A 55 -8.01 7.58 5.25
C GLU A 55 -8.04 6.09 4.92
N VAL A 56 -7.51 5.70 3.75
CA VAL A 56 -7.40 4.30 3.33
C VAL A 56 -6.63 3.49 4.35
N SER A 57 -5.43 3.95 4.74
CA SER A 57 -4.61 3.24 5.72
C SER A 57 -5.30 3.12 7.08
N ASN A 58 -5.88 4.20 7.60
CA ASN A 58 -6.59 4.18 8.88
C ASN A 58 -7.77 3.19 8.84
N ARG A 59 -8.55 3.23 7.76
CA ARG A 59 -9.71 2.35 7.59
C ARG A 59 -9.32 0.88 7.55
N LEU A 60 -8.26 0.55 6.82
CA LEU A 60 -7.76 -0.82 6.78
C LEU A 60 -7.26 -1.29 8.14
N LYS A 61 -6.53 -0.45 8.88
CA LYS A 61 -6.07 -0.75 10.25
C LYS A 61 -7.22 -0.94 11.24
N GLU A 62 -8.34 -0.22 11.06
CA GLU A 62 -9.55 -0.41 11.86
C GLU A 62 -10.23 -1.75 11.59
N ASN A 63 -10.26 -2.19 10.33
CA ASN A 63 -10.98 -3.38 9.90
C ASN A 63 -10.13 -4.65 9.99
N ILE A 64 -8.80 -4.55 9.89
CA ILE A 64 -7.87 -5.67 9.96
C ILE A 64 -7.27 -5.70 11.37
N LYS A 65 -8.01 -6.33 12.29
CA LYS A 65 -7.59 -6.55 13.67
C LYS A 65 -7.83 -7.99 14.07
N THR A 66 -6.83 -8.61 14.67
CA THR A 66 -6.99 -9.93 15.31
C THR A 66 -7.62 -9.78 16.69
N THR A 67 -8.16 -10.88 17.22
CA THR A 67 -8.78 -10.90 18.55
C THR A 67 -7.78 -10.52 19.65
N ASP A 68 -6.52 -10.92 19.49
CA ASP A 68 -5.45 -10.66 20.46
C ASP A 68 -4.74 -9.34 20.19
N ASP A 69 -5.13 -8.61 19.13
CA ASP A 69 -4.61 -7.30 18.68
C ASP A 69 -3.06 -7.25 18.62
N GLU A 70 -2.47 -8.34 18.11
CA GLU A 70 -1.02 -8.44 17.93
C GLU A 70 -0.57 -7.60 16.73
N ASP A 71 0.24 -6.57 16.97
CA ASP A 71 0.66 -5.59 15.97
C ASP A 71 1.34 -6.23 14.75
N ASP A 72 2.24 -7.19 14.96
CA ASP A 72 2.96 -7.88 13.89
C ASP A 72 2.02 -8.69 12.99
N VAL A 73 1.02 -9.34 13.58
CA VAL A 73 0.01 -10.12 12.84
C VAL A 73 -0.91 -9.18 12.07
N ASN A 74 -1.37 -8.11 12.71
CA ASN A 74 -2.21 -7.09 12.06
C ASN A 74 -1.48 -6.45 10.89
N ARG A 75 -0.20 -6.09 11.05
CA ARG A 75 0.66 -5.57 9.97
C ARG A 75 0.79 -6.56 8.81
N TYR A 76 1.05 -7.81 9.11
CA TYR A 76 1.17 -8.85 8.08
C TYR A 76 -0.13 -9.02 7.28
N LEU A 77 -1.27 -9.10 7.96
CA LEU A 77 -2.59 -9.23 7.32
C LEU A 77 -2.94 -8.00 6.48
N PHE A 78 -2.60 -6.80 6.95
CA PHE A 78 -2.76 -5.57 6.19
C PHE A 78 -1.96 -5.61 4.87
N ILE A 79 -0.69 -5.99 4.95
CA ILE A 79 0.17 -6.10 3.77
C ILE A 79 -0.38 -7.12 2.78
N LEU A 80 -0.79 -8.29 3.25
CA LEU A 80 -1.41 -9.32 2.39
C LEU A 80 -2.67 -8.79 1.71
N PHE A 81 -3.55 -8.13 2.45
CA PHE A 81 -4.77 -7.54 1.91
C PHE A 81 -4.48 -6.52 0.82
N VAL A 82 -3.58 -5.55 1.07
CA VAL A 82 -3.24 -4.51 0.09
C VAL A 82 -2.62 -5.13 -1.16
N LYS A 83 -1.70 -6.09 -1.00
CA LYS A 83 -1.07 -6.82 -2.13
C LYS A 83 -2.09 -7.50 -3.03
N ASP A 84 -3.12 -8.11 -2.46
CA ASP A 84 -4.18 -8.75 -3.23
C ASP A 84 -5.15 -7.71 -3.82
N TYR A 85 -5.63 -6.78 -3.01
CA TYR A 85 -6.66 -5.84 -3.42
C TYR A 85 -6.25 -4.95 -4.60
N ILE A 86 -4.99 -4.51 -4.68
CA ILE A 86 -4.54 -3.66 -5.81
C ILE A 86 -4.54 -4.36 -7.16
N ILE A 87 -4.57 -5.70 -7.20
CA ILE A 87 -4.69 -6.48 -8.43
C ILE A 87 -6.08 -7.11 -8.61
N ASN A 88 -6.83 -7.29 -7.53
CA ASN A 88 -8.18 -7.88 -7.51
C ASN A 88 -9.16 -6.95 -6.77
N PRO A 89 -9.39 -5.71 -7.22
CA PRO A 89 -10.22 -4.72 -6.53
C PRO A 89 -11.71 -4.96 -6.79
N GLU A 90 -12.27 -5.96 -6.14
CA GLU A 90 -13.69 -6.32 -6.24
C GLU A 90 -14.50 -5.74 -5.07
N LEU A 91 -15.82 -5.55 -5.28
CA LEU A 91 -16.72 -5.03 -4.24
C LEU A 91 -16.72 -5.92 -3.00
N ASP A 92 -16.74 -7.23 -3.21
CA ASP A 92 -16.81 -8.23 -2.13
C ASP A 92 -15.53 -8.28 -1.29
N ASN A 93 -14.40 -7.84 -1.86
CA ASN A 93 -13.11 -7.74 -1.18
C ASN A 93 -12.86 -6.35 -0.59
N SER A 94 -13.74 -5.37 -0.83
CA SER A 94 -13.49 -3.99 -0.40
C SER A 94 -13.75 -3.82 1.09
N MET A 95 -12.81 -3.17 1.77
CA MET A 95 -12.94 -2.71 3.16
C MET A 95 -13.30 -1.22 3.25
N CYS A 96 -13.67 -0.60 2.14
CA CYS A 96 -14.11 0.78 2.12
C CYS A 96 -15.50 0.95 2.77
N HIS A 97 -15.79 2.16 3.26
CA HIS A 97 -17.13 2.53 3.65
C HIS A 97 -18.11 2.45 2.46
N ALA A 98 -19.35 2.07 2.71
CA ALA A 98 -20.38 2.04 1.68
C ALA A 98 -20.49 3.37 0.92
N GLY A 99 -20.44 4.51 1.62
CA GLY A 99 -20.48 5.83 0.99
C GLY A 99 -19.24 6.13 0.11
N ALA A 100 -18.07 5.58 0.42
CA ALA A 100 -16.90 5.69 -0.44
C ALA A 100 -17.06 4.83 -1.71
N LEU A 101 -17.58 3.61 -1.57
CA LEU A 101 -17.87 2.74 -2.72
C LEU A 101 -18.96 3.32 -3.62
N GLU A 102 -20.03 3.88 -3.05
CA GLU A 102 -21.07 4.55 -3.81
C GLU A 102 -20.52 5.74 -4.60
N ARG A 103 -19.60 6.50 -4.00
CA ARG A 103 -19.06 7.70 -4.63
C ARG A 103 -17.96 7.41 -5.63
N PHE A 104 -17.01 6.54 -5.31
CA PHE A 104 -15.76 6.35 -6.07
C PHE A 104 -15.76 5.03 -6.84
N GLY A 105 -16.61 4.08 -6.47
CA GLY A 105 -16.51 2.70 -6.96
C GLY A 105 -15.26 1.98 -6.43
N THR A 106 -14.92 0.88 -7.06
CA THR A 106 -13.66 0.19 -6.84
C THR A 106 -12.54 0.83 -7.66
N MET A 107 -11.30 0.74 -7.16
CA MET A 107 -10.15 1.23 -7.92
C MET A 107 -9.92 0.38 -9.19
N PRO A 108 -9.27 0.92 -10.24
CA PRO A 108 -8.84 0.12 -11.38
C PRO A 108 -7.80 -0.92 -10.96
N SER A 109 -7.91 -2.15 -11.48
CA SER A 109 -6.92 -3.20 -11.23
C SER A 109 -5.54 -2.86 -11.80
N LEU A 110 -4.50 -3.09 -11.02
CA LEU A 110 -3.10 -3.01 -11.45
C LEU A 110 -2.52 -4.37 -11.89
N LYS A 111 -3.36 -5.39 -12.06
CA LYS A 111 -2.94 -6.72 -12.51
C LYS A 111 -2.16 -6.62 -13.82
N GLY A 112 -0.97 -7.22 -13.84
CA GLY A 112 -0.06 -7.18 -15.00
C GLY A 112 0.69 -5.85 -15.20
N LYS A 113 0.47 -4.84 -14.33
CA LYS A 113 1.11 -3.51 -14.40
C LYS A 113 2.07 -3.24 -13.25
N ILE A 114 2.06 -4.06 -12.22
CA ILE A 114 2.85 -3.91 -11.00
C ILE A 114 3.46 -5.26 -10.62
N SER A 115 4.74 -5.28 -10.25
CA SER A 115 5.44 -6.49 -9.80
C SER A 115 5.02 -6.90 -8.38
N ASP A 116 5.37 -8.12 -7.95
CA ASP A 116 5.11 -8.55 -6.57
C ASP A 116 5.96 -7.79 -5.57
N GLU A 117 7.20 -7.48 -5.92
CA GLU A 117 8.14 -6.68 -5.14
C GLU A 117 7.60 -5.26 -4.92
N ASP A 118 7.09 -4.63 -5.99
CA ASP A 118 6.47 -3.29 -5.89
C ASP A 118 5.19 -3.32 -5.04
N ARG A 119 4.37 -4.38 -5.16
CA ARG A 119 3.18 -4.56 -4.32
C ARG A 119 3.55 -4.69 -2.85
N GLN A 120 4.58 -5.46 -2.54
CA GLN A 120 5.10 -5.61 -1.19
C GLN A 120 5.58 -4.26 -0.64
N ALA A 121 6.44 -3.58 -1.39
CA ALA A 121 7.02 -2.30 -0.98
C ALA A 121 5.97 -1.23 -0.73
N VAL A 122 4.98 -1.08 -1.62
CA VAL A 122 3.92 -0.07 -1.44
C VAL A 122 2.98 -0.42 -0.29
N ALA A 123 2.67 -1.70 -0.07
CA ALA A 123 1.81 -2.12 1.03
C ALA A 123 2.47 -1.85 2.39
N GLU A 124 3.76 -2.17 2.53
CA GLU A 124 4.56 -1.84 3.71
C GLU A 124 4.61 -0.33 3.94
N TRP A 125 4.90 0.44 2.89
CA TRP A 125 4.93 1.90 2.97
C TRP A 125 3.58 2.48 3.41
N ILE A 126 2.46 2.01 2.88
CA ILE A 126 1.12 2.48 3.27
C ILE A 126 0.86 2.17 4.75
N TYR A 127 1.28 1.01 5.25
CA TYR A 127 1.14 0.70 6.67
C TYR A 127 1.98 1.62 7.55
N ASP A 128 3.29 1.68 7.27
CA ASP A 128 4.29 2.33 8.13
C ASP A 128 4.17 3.87 8.06
N ARG A 129 3.85 4.43 6.87
CA ARG A 129 3.73 5.88 6.65
C ARG A 129 2.69 6.55 7.53
N TYR A 130 1.61 5.85 7.86
CA TYR A 130 0.50 6.36 8.64
C TYR A 130 0.40 5.71 10.03
N GLU A 131 1.53 5.21 10.54
CA GLU A 131 1.62 4.79 11.93
C GLU A 131 1.41 6.00 12.85
N ASN A 132 0.50 5.86 13.81
CA ASN A 132 0.12 6.94 14.74
C ASN A 132 -0.39 8.24 14.07
N ILE A 133 -0.81 8.18 12.80
CA ILE A 133 -1.44 9.29 12.09
C ILE A 133 -2.92 9.00 11.90
N GLU A 134 -3.78 9.86 12.47
CA GLU A 134 -5.22 9.74 12.35
C GLU A 134 -5.78 10.67 11.27
N PHE A 135 -6.75 10.16 10.52
CA PHE A 135 -7.56 10.95 9.60
C PHE A 135 -8.67 11.69 10.37
N LYS A 136 -8.38 12.91 10.79
CA LYS A 136 -9.28 13.79 11.55
C LYS A 136 -9.29 15.23 11.09
#